data_78a6bc7acd44da5129eafcbe21ad6fda
#
_entry.id   78a6bc7acd44da5129eafcbe21ad6fda
#
_cell.length_a   1.000
_cell.length_b   1.000
_cell.length_c   1.000
_cell.angle_alpha   90.00
_cell.angle_beta   90.00
_cell.angle_gamma   90.00
#
_symmetry.space_group_name_H-M   'P 1'
#
loop_
_entity.id
_entity.type
_entity.pdbx_description
1 polymer ?
#
loop_
_entity_poly.entity_id
_entity_poly.type
_entity_poly.pdbx_seq_one_letter_code
_entity_poly.pdbx_strand_id
1 'polypeptide(L)'
;MSILTRIIETKKKEVSQQKDQVPIASLEKYPLFKRQCNSLKASLQEENSTGIIAEFKQKSPSKGDINFRVQVEEVTKSYVEAGAAGLSVLTDFEYFGGTLANLTKAREANPEIPILRKDFIIDSYQVMEAKAYGADVILLIAAILGKKQAEDLAKKAKSLGMEVLMEVHNAEELEKINDFVDIVGVNNRDLKTFKVDVETSVQLAGHIPDRFLKISESGISEAETIRYLKEHGFKGFLIGETFMKTENPGEACKKLIAEL
;
A
#
# COMPACT_ATOMS: atom_id res chain seq x y z
N MET A 1 10.20 -4.09 -23.70
CA MET A 1 9.04 -4.31 -22.80
C MET A 1 9.36 -3.65 -21.47
N SER A 2 8.47 -2.81 -20.93
CA SER A 2 8.69 -2.12 -19.65
C SER A 2 8.68 -3.12 -18.49
N ILE A 3 9.27 -2.76 -17.34
CA ILE A 3 9.20 -3.59 -16.13
C ILE A 3 7.75 -3.82 -15.71
N LEU A 4 6.92 -2.78 -15.79
CA LEU A 4 5.50 -2.85 -15.43
C LEU A 4 4.74 -3.87 -16.32
N THR A 5 5.00 -3.89 -17.63
CA THR A 5 4.39 -4.88 -18.53
C THR A 5 4.77 -6.31 -18.13
N ARG A 6 6.03 -6.55 -17.78
CA ARG A 6 6.50 -7.88 -17.33
C ARG A 6 5.82 -8.28 -16.01
N ILE A 7 5.74 -7.36 -15.06
CA ILE A 7 5.05 -7.60 -13.78
C ILE A 7 3.58 -8.03 -14.02
N ILE A 8 2.87 -7.32 -14.89
CA ILE A 8 1.46 -7.63 -15.16
C ILE A 8 1.29 -8.98 -15.88
N GLU A 9 2.19 -9.33 -16.79
CA GLU A 9 2.17 -10.67 -17.43
C GLU A 9 2.43 -11.80 -16.42
N THR A 10 3.38 -11.62 -15.52
CA THR A 10 3.62 -12.55 -14.40
C THR A 10 2.38 -12.64 -13.53
N LYS A 11 1.82 -11.51 -13.12
CA LYS A 11 0.65 -11.46 -12.22
C LYS A 11 -0.58 -12.15 -12.83
N LYS A 12 -0.83 -12.02 -14.13
CA LYS A 12 -1.92 -12.75 -14.81
C LYS A 12 -1.76 -14.26 -14.68
N LYS A 13 -0.53 -14.78 -14.81
CA LYS A 13 -0.24 -16.21 -14.66
C LYS A 13 -0.42 -16.66 -13.21
N GLU A 14 0.12 -15.91 -12.25
CA GLU A 14 -0.03 -16.17 -10.82
C GLU A 14 -1.50 -16.24 -10.42
N VAL A 15 -2.31 -15.25 -10.81
CA VAL A 15 -3.75 -15.20 -10.49
C VAL A 15 -4.49 -16.38 -11.10
N SER A 16 -4.17 -16.76 -12.35
CA SER A 16 -4.78 -17.94 -12.97
C SER A 16 -4.48 -19.22 -12.19
N GLN A 17 -3.22 -19.43 -11.82
CA GLN A 17 -2.81 -20.59 -11.03
C GLN A 17 -3.44 -20.61 -9.64
N GLN A 18 -3.50 -19.46 -8.98
CA GLN A 18 -4.11 -19.34 -7.64
C GLN A 18 -5.61 -19.66 -7.66
N LYS A 19 -6.34 -19.21 -8.69
CA LYS A 19 -7.76 -19.54 -8.86
C LYS A 19 -8.01 -21.06 -8.97
N ASP A 20 -7.10 -21.77 -9.65
CA ASP A 20 -7.19 -23.22 -9.81
C ASP A 20 -6.86 -23.96 -8.50
N GLN A 21 -5.92 -23.44 -7.73
CA GLN A 21 -5.46 -24.06 -6.48
C GLN A 21 -6.39 -23.76 -5.30
N VAL A 22 -6.87 -22.51 -5.18
CA VAL A 22 -7.70 -22.05 -4.06
C VAL A 22 -8.97 -21.38 -4.59
N PRO A 23 -10.07 -22.13 -4.75
CA PRO A 23 -11.34 -21.55 -5.17
C PRO A 23 -11.86 -20.46 -4.22
N ILE A 24 -12.61 -19.48 -4.76
CA ILE A 24 -13.19 -18.38 -3.97
C ILE A 24 -13.96 -18.87 -2.74
N ALA A 25 -14.77 -19.95 -2.90
CA ALA A 25 -15.52 -20.55 -1.80
C ALA A 25 -14.62 -21.07 -0.66
N SER A 26 -13.34 -21.34 -0.94
CA SER A 26 -12.37 -21.69 0.10
C SER A 26 -11.83 -20.45 0.80
N LEU A 27 -11.58 -19.37 0.08
CA LEU A 27 -11.15 -18.09 0.66
C LEU A 27 -12.16 -17.54 1.68
N GLU A 28 -13.47 -17.69 1.40
CA GLU A 28 -14.56 -17.25 2.28
C GLU A 28 -14.60 -18.01 3.63
N LYS A 29 -13.94 -19.17 3.71
CA LYS A 29 -13.81 -19.97 4.93
C LYS A 29 -12.58 -19.64 5.76
N TYR A 30 -11.68 -18.79 5.27
CA TYR A 30 -10.47 -18.43 6.01
C TYR A 30 -10.84 -17.65 7.28
N PRO A 31 -10.13 -17.86 8.39
CA PRO A 31 -10.48 -17.26 9.68
C PRO A 31 -10.60 -15.73 9.65
N LEU A 32 -9.74 -15.07 8.88
CA LEU A 32 -9.69 -13.60 8.79
C LEU A 32 -10.74 -13.02 7.82
N PHE A 33 -11.41 -13.84 7.00
CA PHE A 33 -12.34 -13.34 5.98
C PHE A 33 -13.55 -12.59 6.57
N LYS A 34 -14.07 -13.06 7.71
CA LYS A 34 -15.24 -12.45 8.37
C LYS A 34 -14.87 -11.31 9.32
N ARG A 35 -13.58 -11.03 9.51
CA ARG A 35 -13.10 -9.96 10.38
C ARG A 35 -13.63 -8.61 9.89
N GLN A 36 -14.00 -7.73 10.81
CA GLN A 36 -14.23 -6.32 10.50
C GLN A 36 -12.90 -5.65 10.15
N CYS A 37 -12.87 -4.87 9.07
CA CYS A 37 -11.67 -4.14 8.66
C CYS A 37 -11.45 -2.92 9.53
N ASN A 38 -10.18 -2.61 9.80
CA ASN A 38 -9.76 -1.36 10.40
C ASN A 38 -9.69 -0.28 9.30
N SER A 39 -9.95 0.98 9.65
CA SER A 39 -9.94 2.08 8.67
C SER A 39 -8.61 2.80 8.65
N LEU A 40 -7.90 2.75 7.54
CA LEU A 40 -6.69 3.55 7.33
C LEU A 40 -7.04 5.03 7.20
N LYS A 41 -8.15 5.33 6.52
CA LYS A 41 -8.63 6.70 6.38
C LYS A 41 -8.91 7.33 7.75
N ALA A 42 -9.60 6.63 8.65
CA ALA A 42 -9.88 7.12 9.99
C ALA A 42 -8.59 7.32 10.79
N SER A 43 -7.67 6.33 10.78
CA SER A 43 -6.38 6.43 11.48
C SER A 43 -5.52 7.61 11.00
N LEU A 44 -5.52 7.90 9.69
CA LEU A 44 -4.80 9.06 9.14
C LEU A 44 -5.47 10.40 9.45
N GLN A 45 -6.75 10.40 9.82
CA GLN A 45 -7.51 11.60 10.17
C GLN A 45 -7.55 11.89 11.68
N GLU A 46 -7.03 11.00 12.52
CA GLU A 46 -6.92 11.25 13.95
C GLU A 46 -6.08 12.50 14.24
N GLU A 47 -6.47 13.27 15.23
CA GLU A 47 -5.85 14.57 15.57
C GLU A 47 -4.34 14.46 15.81
N ASN A 48 -3.91 13.38 16.46
CA ASN A 48 -2.50 13.12 16.79
C ASN A 48 -1.85 12.10 15.85
N SER A 49 -2.43 11.86 14.67
CA SER A 49 -1.87 10.93 13.71
C SER A 49 -0.51 11.39 13.21
N THR A 50 0.48 10.50 13.24
CA THR A 50 1.79 10.75 12.62
C THR A 50 1.68 10.87 11.10
N GLY A 51 0.66 10.22 10.51
CA GLY A 51 0.47 10.08 9.09
C GLY A 51 1.39 9.02 8.45
N ILE A 52 2.22 8.33 9.21
CA ILE A 52 3.18 7.36 8.68
C ILE A 52 2.48 6.03 8.38
N ILE A 53 2.55 5.60 7.12
CA ILE A 53 2.20 4.24 6.67
C ILE A 53 3.54 3.52 6.47
N ALA A 54 3.91 2.69 7.46
CA ALA A 54 5.21 2.02 7.46
C ALA A 54 5.16 0.74 6.64
N GLU A 55 6.04 0.63 5.62
CA GLU A 55 6.01 -0.46 4.66
C GLU A 55 7.06 -1.54 4.97
N PHE A 56 6.60 -2.79 5.04
CA PHE A 56 7.47 -3.97 5.04
C PHE A 56 7.74 -4.42 3.60
N LYS A 57 8.98 -4.26 3.16
CA LYS A 57 9.44 -4.57 1.80
C LYS A 57 10.86 -5.12 1.81
N GLN A 58 11.02 -6.38 1.38
CA GLN A 58 12.31 -7.07 1.43
C GLN A 58 13.15 -6.88 0.16
N LYS A 59 12.52 -6.55 -0.98
CA LYS A 59 13.15 -6.41 -2.29
C LYS A 59 12.43 -5.36 -3.13
N SER A 60 13.09 -4.82 -4.15
CA SER A 60 12.44 -4.01 -5.17
C SER A 60 13.16 -4.09 -6.53
N PRO A 61 12.49 -3.87 -7.67
CA PRO A 61 13.12 -3.86 -8.99
C PRO A 61 14.22 -2.82 -9.14
N SER A 62 14.14 -1.70 -8.41
CA SER A 62 15.11 -0.60 -8.50
C SER A 62 16.34 -0.76 -7.61
N LYS A 63 16.26 -1.57 -6.55
CA LYS A 63 17.32 -1.73 -5.54
C LYS A 63 17.82 -3.17 -5.37
N GLY A 64 17.11 -4.15 -5.94
CA GLY A 64 17.38 -5.56 -5.64
C GLY A 64 16.95 -5.91 -4.21
N ASP A 65 17.72 -6.75 -3.56
CA ASP A 65 17.49 -7.17 -2.17
C ASP A 65 17.75 -5.99 -1.21
N ILE A 66 16.79 -5.75 -0.30
CA ILE A 66 16.85 -4.68 0.69
C ILE A 66 17.16 -5.28 2.06
N ASN A 67 16.28 -6.15 2.58
CA ASN A 67 16.48 -6.75 3.89
C ASN A 67 15.66 -8.05 4.02
N PHE A 68 16.35 -9.20 3.94
CA PHE A 68 15.77 -10.53 4.17
C PHE A 68 16.09 -11.09 5.56
N ARG A 69 16.79 -10.33 6.42
CA ARG A 69 17.26 -10.80 7.73
C ARG A 69 16.22 -10.62 8.83
N VAL A 70 15.21 -9.80 8.58
CA VAL A 70 14.19 -9.43 9.56
C VAL A 70 12.86 -10.16 9.32
N GLN A 71 12.14 -10.43 10.40
CA GLN A 71 10.83 -11.07 10.34
C GLN A 71 9.72 -10.03 10.28
N VAL A 72 8.68 -10.32 9.47
CA VAL A 72 7.59 -9.37 9.25
C VAL A 72 6.83 -9.03 10.53
N GLU A 73 6.58 -10.02 11.38
CA GLU A 73 5.88 -9.84 12.65
C GLU A 73 6.64 -8.91 13.61
N GLU A 74 7.96 -9.02 13.67
CA GLU A 74 8.81 -8.20 14.54
C GLU A 74 8.89 -6.75 14.02
N VAL A 75 9.14 -6.59 12.71
CA VAL A 75 9.24 -5.26 12.09
C VAL A 75 7.91 -4.52 12.14
N THR A 76 6.82 -5.17 11.77
CA THR A 76 5.51 -4.48 11.77
C THR A 76 5.06 -4.10 13.16
N LYS A 77 5.34 -4.94 14.17
CA LYS A 77 5.08 -4.61 15.57
C LYS A 77 5.90 -3.41 16.03
N SER A 78 7.19 -3.37 15.70
CA SER A 78 8.05 -2.22 16.04
C SER A 78 7.63 -0.92 15.34
N TYR A 79 7.06 -0.99 14.12
CA TYR A 79 6.47 0.17 13.44
C TYR A 79 5.24 0.71 14.19
N VAL A 80 4.37 -0.18 14.67
CA VAL A 80 3.21 0.22 15.47
C VAL A 80 3.63 0.82 16.81
N GLU A 81 4.58 0.21 17.50
CA GLU A 81 5.17 0.72 18.74
C GLU A 81 5.86 2.08 18.56
N ALA A 82 6.39 2.34 17.36
CA ALA A 82 6.97 3.63 17.00
C ALA A 82 5.91 4.72 16.70
N GLY A 83 4.63 4.35 16.53
CA GLY A 83 3.53 5.28 16.26
C GLY A 83 3.12 5.37 14.79
N ALA A 84 3.37 4.34 13.98
CA ALA A 84 2.84 4.28 12.62
C ALA A 84 1.30 4.28 12.64
N ALA A 85 0.68 5.08 11.78
CA ALA A 85 -0.77 5.18 11.63
C ALA A 85 -1.36 4.02 10.80
N GLY A 86 -0.53 3.32 10.05
CA GLY A 86 -0.91 2.16 9.25
C GLY A 86 0.30 1.38 8.79
N LEU A 87 0.06 0.17 8.30
CA LEU A 87 1.08 -0.71 7.74
C LEU A 87 0.82 -0.94 6.24
N SER A 88 1.89 -1.11 5.48
CA SER A 88 1.87 -1.59 4.10
C SER A 88 2.71 -2.86 4.01
N VAL A 89 2.15 -3.94 3.48
CA VAL A 89 2.84 -5.22 3.36
C VAL A 89 2.85 -5.68 1.92
N LEU A 90 4.06 -5.81 1.35
CA LEU A 90 4.24 -6.34 0.01
C LEU A 90 3.84 -7.83 -0.02
N THR A 91 3.04 -8.19 -1.04
CA THR A 91 2.64 -9.59 -1.28
C THR A 91 3.05 -10.12 -2.66
N ASP A 92 3.65 -9.27 -3.51
CA ASP A 92 4.28 -9.70 -4.76
C ASP A 92 5.61 -10.42 -4.47
N PHE A 93 5.72 -11.67 -4.92
CA PHE A 93 6.89 -12.50 -4.61
C PHE A 93 8.06 -12.22 -5.56
N GLU A 94 7.84 -12.29 -6.86
CA GLU A 94 8.93 -12.28 -7.86
C GLU A 94 9.72 -10.97 -7.83
N TYR A 95 9.04 -9.84 -7.74
CA TYR A 95 9.66 -8.52 -7.86
C TYR A 95 9.94 -7.84 -6.53
N PHE A 96 9.18 -8.18 -5.47
CA PHE A 96 9.28 -7.50 -4.18
C PHE A 96 9.58 -8.42 -2.98
N GLY A 97 9.68 -9.73 -3.20
CA GLY A 97 9.98 -10.71 -2.14
C GLY A 97 8.87 -10.87 -1.11
N GLY A 98 7.68 -10.32 -1.40
CA GLY A 98 6.53 -10.37 -0.51
C GLY A 98 5.73 -11.67 -0.64
N THR A 99 4.90 -11.97 0.35
CA THR A 99 4.01 -13.14 0.34
C THR A 99 2.69 -12.84 1.06
N LEU A 100 1.64 -13.60 0.73
CA LEU A 100 0.39 -13.55 1.48
C LEU A 100 0.57 -14.03 2.93
N ALA A 101 1.52 -14.93 3.18
CA ALA A 101 1.88 -15.33 4.54
C ALA A 101 2.43 -14.16 5.36
N ASN A 102 3.23 -13.26 4.75
CA ASN A 102 3.69 -12.04 5.42
C ASN A 102 2.52 -11.14 5.81
N LEU A 103 1.49 -11.02 4.96
CA LEU A 103 0.29 -10.24 5.26
C LEU A 103 -0.46 -10.81 6.48
N THR A 104 -0.66 -12.14 6.51
CA THR A 104 -1.31 -12.82 7.65
C THR A 104 -0.52 -12.64 8.93
N LYS A 105 0.78 -12.89 8.91
CA LYS A 105 1.66 -12.72 10.08
C LYS A 105 1.67 -11.28 10.60
N ALA A 106 1.71 -10.29 9.70
CA ALA A 106 1.60 -8.88 10.07
C ALA A 106 0.24 -8.58 10.75
N ARG A 107 -0.87 -9.16 10.24
CA ARG A 107 -2.20 -9.01 10.82
C ARG A 107 -2.30 -9.66 12.20
N GLU A 108 -1.79 -10.88 12.35
CA GLU A 108 -1.81 -11.61 13.63
C GLU A 108 -1.00 -10.88 14.71
N ALA A 109 0.15 -10.30 14.32
CA ALA A 109 0.98 -9.50 15.23
C ALA A 109 0.37 -8.15 15.59
N ASN A 110 -0.51 -7.60 14.74
CA ASN A 110 -1.05 -6.24 14.88
C ASN A 110 -2.56 -6.21 14.56
N PRO A 111 -3.44 -6.73 15.47
CA PRO A 111 -4.86 -6.90 15.18
C PRO A 111 -5.62 -5.58 14.99
N GLU A 112 -5.19 -4.48 15.60
CA GLU A 112 -5.92 -3.22 15.63
C GLU A 112 -5.49 -2.19 14.59
N ILE A 113 -4.30 -2.35 13.99
CA ILE A 113 -3.77 -1.39 13.01
C ILE A 113 -4.32 -1.66 11.61
N PRO A 114 -4.66 -0.66 10.78
CA PRO A 114 -5.01 -0.88 9.38
C PRO A 114 -3.81 -1.35 8.56
N ILE A 115 -4.01 -2.39 7.74
CA ILE A 115 -2.97 -2.97 6.88
C ILE A 115 -3.39 -2.91 5.42
N LEU A 116 -2.55 -2.26 4.61
CA LEU A 116 -2.62 -2.23 3.16
C LEU A 116 -1.94 -3.47 2.57
N ARG A 117 -2.65 -4.24 1.73
CA ARG A 117 -2.02 -5.19 0.81
C ARG A 117 -1.40 -4.43 -0.34
N LYS A 118 -0.08 -4.38 -0.39
CA LYS A 118 0.70 -3.74 -1.47
C LYS A 118 1.04 -4.78 -2.54
N ASP A 119 0.28 -4.78 -3.63
CA ASP A 119 0.39 -5.75 -4.73
C ASP A 119 -0.15 -5.14 -6.03
N PHE A 120 0.06 -5.80 -7.17
CA PHE A 120 -0.54 -5.45 -8.46
C PHE A 120 -1.90 -6.14 -8.60
N ILE A 121 -2.96 -5.50 -8.14
CA ILE A 121 -4.31 -6.04 -8.18
C ILE A 121 -4.94 -5.76 -9.54
N ILE A 122 -5.23 -6.83 -10.28
CA ILE A 122 -5.78 -6.80 -11.63
C ILE A 122 -7.06 -7.64 -11.79
N ASP A 123 -7.45 -8.37 -10.75
CA ASP A 123 -8.56 -9.31 -10.78
C ASP A 123 -9.32 -9.32 -9.43
N SER A 124 -10.63 -9.49 -9.49
CA SER A 124 -11.50 -9.56 -8.30
C SER A 124 -11.16 -10.72 -7.35
N TYR A 125 -10.54 -11.78 -7.86
CA TYR A 125 -10.02 -12.86 -7.04
C TYR A 125 -9.00 -12.37 -6.02
N GLN A 126 -8.06 -11.49 -6.43
CA GLN A 126 -7.07 -10.91 -5.52
C GLN A 126 -7.70 -10.04 -4.44
N VAL A 127 -8.88 -9.44 -4.70
CA VAL A 127 -9.63 -8.69 -3.70
C VAL A 127 -10.21 -9.63 -2.62
N MET A 128 -10.76 -10.78 -3.03
CA MET A 128 -11.21 -11.83 -2.11
C MET A 128 -10.04 -12.40 -1.29
N GLU A 129 -8.93 -12.63 -1.96
CA GLU A 129 -7.68 -13.10 -1.35
C GLU A 129 -7.14 -12.09 -0.32
N ALA A 130 -7.12 -10.78 -0.64
CA ALA A 130 -6.72 -9.74 0.30
C ALA A 130 -7.53 -9.80 1.61
N LYS A 131 -8.85 -9.93 1.49
CA LYS A 131 -9.76 -10.08 2.64
C LYS A 131 -9.45 -11.34 3.44
N ALA A 132 -9.26 -12.47 2.76
CA ALA A 132 -9.01 -13.77 3.39
C ALA A 132 -7.70 -13.80 4.19
N TYR A 133 -6.68 -13.06 3.72
CA TYR A 133 -5.37 -12.98 4.36
C TYR A 133 -5.20 -11.78 5.30
N GLY A 134 -6.27 -11.03 5.58
CA GLY A 134 -6.32 -10.05 6.67
C GLY A 134 -5.99 -8.60 6.30
N ALA A 135 -6.03 -8.23 5.02
CA ALA A 135 -5.96 -6.84 4.60
C ALA A 135 -7.20 -6.04 5.03
N ASP A 136 -7.02 -4.75 5.26
CA ASP A 136 -8.07 -3.76 5.46
C ASP A 136 -8.22 -2.87 4.23
N VAL A 137 -7.13 -2.66 3.52
CA VAL A 137 -7.03 -1.76 2.37
C VAL A 137 -6.38 -2.51 1.21
N ILE A 138 -6.87 -2.28 0.01
CA ILE A 138 -6.22 -2.75 -1.23
C ILE A 138 -5.62 -1.58 -2.00
N LEU A 139 -4.56 -1.88 -2.76
CA LEU A 139 -3.96 -0.97 -3.72
C LEU A 139 -4.57 -1.19 -5.11
N LEU A 140 -5.06 -0.12 -5.73
CA LEU A 140 -5.39 -0.08 -7.15
C LEU A 140 -4.46 0.91 -7.85
N ILE A 141 -3.63 0.42 -8.78
CA ILE A 141 -2.66 1.25 -9.51
C ILE A 141 -3.30 1.75 -10.81
N ALA A 142 -3.53 3.06 -10.91
CA ALA A 142 -4.18 3.65 -12.07
C ALA A 142 -3.43 3.39 -13.39
N ALA A 143 -2.10 3.35 -13.34
CA ALA A 143 -1.26 3.10 -14.53
C ALA A 143 -1.54 1.74 -15.22
N ILE A 144 -2.02 0.73 -14.49
CA ILE A 144 -2.22 -0.63 -15.03
C ILE A 144 -3.69 -1.02 -15.26
N LEU A 145 -4.63 -0.20 -14.79
CA LEU A 145 -6.06 -0.50 -14.82
C LEU A 145 -6.79 0.39 -15.82
N GLY A 146 -7.73 -0.18 -16.54
CA GLY A 146 -8.74 0.61 -17.24
C GLY A 146 -9.76 1.21 -16.26
N LYS A 147 -10.41 2.32 -16.62
CA LYS A 147 -11.36 3.06 -15.76
C LYS A 147 -12.46 2.14 -15.21
N LYS A 148 -13.10 1.35 -16.06
CA LYS A 148 -14.16 0.41 -15.68
C LYS A 148 -13.65 -0.69 -14.75
N GLN A 149 -12.47 -1.24 -15.04
CA GLN A 149 -11.84 -2.28 -14.21
C GLN A 149 -11.51 -1.75 -12.82
N ALA A 150 -10.94 -0.54 -12.72
CA ALA A 150 -10.64 0.11 -11.45
C ALA A 150 -11.91 0.31 -10.61
N GLU A 151 -13.00 0.75 -11.23
CA GLU A 151 -14.30 0.92 -10.57
C GLU A 151 -14.86 -0.42 -10.06
N ASP A 152 -14.83 -1.48 -10.88
CA ASP A 152 -15.37 -2.78 -10.52
C ASP A 152 -14.57 -3.43 -9.37
N LEU A 153 -13.24 -3.30 -9.38
CA LEU A 153 -12.37 -3.77 -8.29
C LEU A 153 -12.62 -2.97 -7.00
N ALA A 154 -12.77 -1.65 -7.10
CA ALA A 154 -13.08 -0.80 -5.95
C ALA A 154 -14.45 -1.15 -5.35
N LYS A 155 -15.50 -1.32 -6.17
CA LYS A 155 -16.82 -1.80 -5.72
C LYS A 155 -16.72 -3.14 -5.00
N LYS A 156 -15.93 -4.07 -5.54
CA LYS A 156 -15.72 -5.39 -4.92
C LYS A 156 -15.09 -5.26 -3.56
N ALA A 157 -14.05 -4.41 -3.39
CA ALA A 157 -13.41 -4.16 -2.09
C ALA A 157 -14.40 -3.58 -1.08
N LYS A 158 -15.17 -2.56 -1.48
CA LYS A 158 -16.20 -1.95 -0.62
C LYS A 158 -17.26 -2.97 -0.19
N SER A 159 -17.67 -3.90 -1.07
CA SER A 159 -18.64 -4.95 -0.71
C SER A 159 -18.12 -5.92 0.36
N LEU A 160 -16.81 -5.99 0.55
CA LEU A 160 -16.14 -6.79 1.58
C LEU A 160 -15.74 -5.97 2.82
N GLY A 161 -16.14 -4.69 2.88
CA GLY A 161 -15.82 -3.77 3.97
C GLY A 161 -14.38 -3.28 3.97
N MET A 162 -13.62 -3.46 2.88
CA MET A 162 -12.26 -2.94 2.75
C MET A 162 -12.24 -1.52 2.18
N GLU A 163 -11.22 -0.77 2.52
CA GLU A 163 -10.90 0.51 1.90
C GLU A 163 -10.07 0.35 0.62
N VAL A 164 -10.08 1.38 -0.20
CA VAL A 164 -9.37 1.43 -1.48
C VAL A 164 -8.41 2.61 -1.51
N LEU A 165 -7.14 2.32 -1.66
CA LEU A 165 -6.09 3.27 -2.01
C LEU A 165 -5.87 3.20 -3.53
N MET A 166 -6.11 4.32 -4.24
CA MET A 166 -5.78 4.44 -5.66
C MET A 166 -4.48 5.19 -5.84
N GLU A 167 -3.47 4.50 -6.38
CA GLU A 167 -2.16 5.07 -6.71
C GLU A 167 -2.19 5.72 -8.09
N VAL A 168 -1.72 6.99 -8.16
CA VAL A 168 -1.61 7.78 -9.39
C VAL A 168 -0.21 8.38 -9.54
N HIS A 169 0.24 8.61 -10.80
CA HIS A 169 1.56 9.14 -11.13
C HIS A 169 1.50 10.45 -11.95
N ASN A 170 0.34 10.77 -12.52
CA ASN A 170 0.14 11.94 -13.38
C ASN A 170 -1.32 12.36 -13.41
N ALA A 171 -1.59 13.52 -14.01
CA ALA A 171 -2.93 14.10 -14.08
C ALA A 171 -3.93 13.25 -14.91
N GLU A 172 -3.46 12.55 -15.95
CA GLU A 172 -4.34 11.71 -16.79
C GLU A 172 -4.91 10.53 -15.98
N GLU A 173 -4.15 10.01 -15.03
CA GLU A 173 -4.58 8.90 -14.18
C GLU A 173 -5.66 9.30 -13.17
N LEU A 174 -5.79 10.60 -12.84
CA LEU A 174 -6.84 11.10 -11.95
C LEU A 174 -8.25 10.85 -12.49
N GLU A 175 -8.42 10.74 -13.82
CA GLU A 175 -9.71 10.41 -14.44
C GLU A 175 -10.25 9.02 -14.08
N LYS A 176 -9.40 8.17 -13.52
CA LYS A 176 -9.75 6.80 -13.07
C LYS A 176 -10.26 6.76 -11.63
N ILE A 177 -10.10 7.86 -10.88
CA ILE A 177 -10.65 7.98 -9.53
C ILE A 177 -12.19 7.91 -9.62
N ASN A 178 -12.78 7.11 -8.73
CA ASN A 178 -14.23 6.87 -8.71
C ASN A 178 -14.76 6.95 -7.26
N ASP A 179 -16.07 6.90 -7.09
CA ASP A 179 -16.74 7.10 -5.80
C ASP A 179 -16.49 6.00 -4.76
N PHE A 180 -15.86 4.88 -5.14
CA PHE A 180 -15.51 3.77 -4.26
C PHE A 180 -14.06 3.84 -3.74
N VAL A 181 -13.30 4.86 -4.15
CA VAL A 181 -11.95 5.16 -3.65
C VAL A 181 -12.06 5.93 -2.34
N ASP A 182 -11.28 5.55 -1.35
CA ASP A 182 -11.23 6.22 -0.03
C ASP A 182 -10.02 7.15 0.08
N ILE A 183 -8.88 6.73 -0.48
CA ILE A 183 -7.58 7.39 -0.38
C ILE A 183 -6.96 7.47 -1.78
N VAL A 184 -6.39 8.61 -2.12
CA VAL A 184 -5.59 8.80 -3.34
C VAL A 184 -4.13 8.93 -2.96
N GLY A 185 -3.31 8.02 -3.47
CA GLY A 185 -1.85 8.02 -3.27
C GLY A 185 -1.13 8.57 -4.51
N VAL A 186 -0.33 9.59 -4.33
CA VAL A 186 0.57 10.06 -5.39
C VAL A 186 1.91 9.39 -5.23
N ASN A 187 2.30 8.59 -6.22
CA ASN A 187 3.61 7.95 -6.24
C ASN A 187 4.63 8.85 -6.96
N ASN A 188 5.60 9.35 -6.21
CA ASN A 188 6.67 10.22 -6.70
C ASN A 188 7.70 9.51 -7.57
N ARG A 189 7.60 8.18 -7.72
CA ARG A 189 8.50 7.39 -8.55
C ARG A 189 7.91 7.18 -9.93
N ASP A 190 8.59 7.69 -10.95
CA ASP A 190 8.28 7.35 -12.34
C ASP A 190 8.56 5.86 -12.60
N LEU A 191 7.53 5.12 -13.05
CA LEU A 191 7.60 3.67 -13.23
C LEU A 191 8.43 3.22 -14.43
N LYS A 192 8.84 4.16 -15.33
CA LYS A 192 9.66 3.86 -16.50
C LYS A 192 11.13 4.13 -16.23
N THR A 193 11.44 5.25 -15.60
CA THR A 193 12.81 5.75 -15.38
C THR A 193 13.32 5.47 -13.96
N PHE A 194 12.45 5.11 -13.03
CA PHE A 194 12.69 5.00 -11.59
C PHE A 194 13.15 6.28 -10.91
N LYS A 195 13.14 7.42 -11.62
CA LYS A 195 13.41 8.72 -11.02
C LYS A 195 12.34 9.04 -9.98
N VAL A 196 12.76 9.60 -8.85
CA VAL A 196 11.89 10.03 -7.77
C VAL A 196 11.91 11.54 -7.68
N ASP A 197 10.72 12.15 -7.64
CA ASP A 197 10.56 13.60 -7.54
C ASP A 197 9.33 13.92 -6.70
N VAL A 198 9.55 14.44 -5.48
CA VAL A 198 8.48 14.76 -4.53
C VAL A 198 7.56 15.86 -5.05
N GLU A 199 8.05 16.72 -5.96
CA GLU A 199 7.23 17.74 -6.62
C GLU A 199 6.06 17.15 -7.42
N THR A 200 6.12 15.87 -7.81
CA THR A 200 4.98 15.17 -8.42
C THR A 200 3.75 15.21 -7.50
N SER A 201 3.93 14.96 -6.21
CA SER A 201 2.86 15.06 -5.21
C SER A 201 2.29 16.47 -5.16
N VAL A 202 3.14 17.48 -5.06
CA VAL A 202 2.72 18.90 -4.95
C VAL A 202 1.95 19.34 -6.20
N GLN A 203 2.44 19.00 -7.39
CA GLN A 203 1.78 19.35 -8.66
C GLN A 203 0.39 18.71 -8.79
N LEU A 204 0.21 17.47 -8.29
CA LEU A 204 -1.07 16.77 -8.38
C LEU A 204 -2.03 17.13 -7.23
N ALA A 205 -1.54 17.65 -6.12
CA ALA A 205 -2.34 17.92 -4.91
C ALA A 205 -3.61 18.73 -5.17
N GLY A 206 -3.49 19.80 -5.98
CA GLY A 206 -4.61 20.68 -6.32
C GLY A 206 -5.61 20.10 -7.33
N HIS A 207 -5.28 19.00 -7.99
CA HIS A 207 -6.13 18.32 -8.95
C HIS A 207 -6.92 17.15 -8.33
N ILE A 208 -6.55 16.72 -7.12
CA ILE A 208 -7.26 15.66 -6.39
C ILE A 208 -8.41 16.32 -5.61
N PRO A 209 -9.69 15.94 -5.84
CA PRO A 209 -10.82 16.52 -5.12
C PRO A 209 -10.70 16.34 -3.59
N ASP A 210 -11.07 17.36 -2.81
CA ASP A 210 -10.90 17.41 -1.36
C ASP A 210 -11.65 16.32 -0.57
N ARG A 211 -12.65 15.69 -1.20
CA ARG A 211 -13.34 14.54 -0.60
C ARG A 211 -12.45 13.32 -0.39
N PHE A 212 -11.32 13.22 -1.11
CA PHE A 212 -10.37 12.13 -0.98
C PHE A 212 -9.24 12.52 -0.04
N LEU A 213 -8.88 11.60 0.85
CA LEU A 213 -7.68 11.74 1.64
C LEU A 213 -6.46 11.54 0.72
N LYS A 214 -5.47 12.43 0.81
CA LYS A 214 -4.26 12.42 -0.02
C LYS A 214 -3.09 11.83 0.76
N ILE A 215 -2.39 10.87 0.15
CA ILE A 215 -1.11 10.37 0.65
C ILE A 215 -0.02 10.49 -0.41
N SER A 216 1.22 10.62 0.03
CA SER A 216 2.41 10.65 -0.84
C SER A 216 3.25 9.41 -0.63
N GLU A 217 3.79 8.86 -1.72
CA GLU A 217 4.55 7.62 -1.73
C GLU A 217 5.88 7.81 -2.48
N SER A 218 6.91 7.12 -2.04
CA SER A 218 8.28 7.15 -2.59
C SER A 218 9.05 8.46 -2.34
N GLY A 219 10.34 8.33 -2.05
CA GLY A 219 11.26 9.45 -1.90
C GLY A 219 11.15 10.22 -0.59
N ILE A 220 10.42 9.73 0.38
CA ILE A 220 10.24 10.36 1.68
C ILE A 220 11.23 9.74 2.67
N SER A 221 12.20 10.52 3.12
CA SER A 221 13.26 10.06 4.04
C SER A 221 13.49 10.98 5.23
N GLU A 222 12.92 12.18 5.22
CA GLU A 222 13.20 13.25 6.20
C GLU A 222 11.90 13.91 6.67
N ALA A 223 11.87 14.35 7.91
CA ALA A 223 10.72 15.02 8.51
C ALA A 223 10.36 16.34 7.81
N GLU A 224 11.35 17.05 7.25
CA GLU A 224 11.13 18.27 6.50
C GLU A 224 10.28 18.02 5.24
N THR A 225 10.57 16.96 4.50
CA THR A 225 9.75 16.56 3.34
C THR A 225 8.30 16.26 3.76
N ILE A 226 8.11 15.64 4.91
CA ILE A 226 6.76 15.35 5.43
C ILE A 226 6.04 16.64 5.79
N ARG A 227 6.70 17.58 6.49
CA ARG A 227 6.12 18.89 6.81
C ARG A 227 5.74 19.65 5.55
N TYR A 228 6.63 19.70 4.56
CA TYR A 228 6.36 20.32 3.26
C TYR A 228 5.13 19.71 2.56
N LEU A 229 5.00 18.39 2.52
CA LEU A 229 3.84 17.72 1.94
C LEU A 229 2.55 17.95 2.75
N LYS A 230 2.63 18.05 4.09
CA LYS A 230 1.48 18.41 4.95
C LYS A 230 0.92 19.79 4.59
N GLU A 231 1.78 20.78 4.29
CA GLU A 231 1.37 22.14 3.84
C GLU A 231 0.60 22.10 2.51
N HIS A 232 0.83 21.05 1.68
CA HIS A 232 0.12 20.83 0.43
C HIS A 232 -1.09 19.89 0.57
N GLY A 233 -1.54 19.62 1.81
CA GLY A 233 -2.77 18.90 2.11
C GLY A 233 -2.65 17.37 2.14
N PHE A 234 -1.43 16.83 2.12
CA PHE A 234 -1.21 15.40 2.33
C PHE A 234 -1.36 15.03 3.82
N LYS A 235 -2.04 13.93 4.09
CA LYS A 235 -2.31 13.41 5.43
C LYS A 235 -1.60 12.09 5.72
N GLY A 236 -1.09 11.40 4.70
CA GLY A 236 -0.39 10.13 4.85
C GLY A 236 0.89 10.07 4.03
N PHE A 237 1.86 9.31 4.52
CA PHE A 237 3.21 9.19 3.96
C PHE A 237 3.63 7.72 3.99
N LEU A 238 3.67 7.08 2.80
CA LEU A 238 4.04 5.68 2.69
C LEU A 238 5.56 5.56 2.55
N ILE A 239 6.20 4.96 3.55
CA ILE A 239 7.65 4.90 3.70
C ILE A 239 8.10 3.45 3.96
N GLY A 240 8.91 2.91 3.06
CA GLY A 240 9.45 1.55 3.18
C GLY A 240 10.97 1.51 3.10
N GLU A 241 11.56 1.92 1.96
CA GLU A 241 13.00 1.80 1.71
C GLU A 241 13.83 2.48 2.80
N THR A 242 13.42 3.66 3.26
CA THR A 242 14.10 4.45 4.30
C THR A 242 14.28 3.65 5.59
N PHE A 243 13.28 2.88 5.99
CA PHE A 243 13.31 2.07 7.19
C PHE A 243 13.98 0.72 6.94
N MET A 244 13.53 0.00 5.92
CA MET A 244 13.96 -1.37 5.63
C MET A 244 15.44 -1.53 5.28
N LYS A 245 16.10 -0.49 4.77
CA LYS A 245 17.55 -0.52 4.47
C LYS A 245 18.44 -0.49 5.72
N THR A 246 17.88 -0.26 6.90
CA THR A 246 18.62 -0.21 8.17
C THR A 246 18.65 -1.56 8.86
N GLU A 247 19.56 -1.74 9.80
CA GLU A 247 19.62 -2.95 10.63
C GLU A 247 18.40 -3.08 11.54
N ASN A 248 17.86 -1.95 12.00
CA ASN A 248 16.67 -1.90 12.85
C ASN A 248 15.60 -0.95 12.23
N PRO A 249 14.70 -1.49 11.38
CA PRO A 249 13.67 -0.68 10.75
C PRO A 249 12.74 0.05 11.73
N GLY A 250 12.42 -0.56 12.88
CA GLY A 250 11.58 0.03 13.92
C GLY A 250 12.21 1.27 14.54
N GLU A 251 13.49 1.22 14.88
CA GLU A 251 14.22 2.39 15.40
C GLU A 251 14.37 3.50 14.36
N ALA A 252 14.53 3.14 13.08
CA ALA A 252 14.54 4.14 12.01
C ALA A 252 13.18 4.84 11.88
N CYS A 253 12.08 4.09 11.97
CA CYS A 253 10.73 4.65 11.98
C CYS A 253 10.52 5.58 13.21
N LYS A 254 10.89 5.12 14.39
CA LYS A 254 10.77 5.88 15.64
C LYS A 254 11.53 7.21 15.60
N LYS A 255 12.76 7.20 15.08
CA LYS A 255 13.57 8.41 14.91
C LYS A 255 12.88 9.42 14.00
N LEU A 256 12.40 8.97 12.84
CA LEU A 256 11.71 9.88 11.90
C LEU A 256 10.44 10.46 12.54
N ILE A 257 9.64 9.65 13.24
CA ILE A 257 8.42 10.12 13.91
C ILE A 257 8.73 11.13 15.02
N ALA A 258 9.81 10.94 15.76
CA ALA A 258 10.22 11.87 16.83
C ALA A 258 10.63 13.25 16.31
N GLU A 259 10.89 13.39 15.01
CA GLU A 259 11.24 14.65 14.36
C GLU A 259 10.02 15.38 13.76
N LEU A 260 8.80 14.76 13.76
CA LEU A 260 7.58 15.34 13.18
C LEU A 260 6.87 16.29 14.12
#